data_3e7c230c00c5be6bc5bfc28d445d6556
#
_entry.id   3e7c230c00c5be6bc5bfc28d445d6556
#
_cell.length_a   1.000
_cell.length_b   1.000
_cell.length_c   1.000
_cell.angle_alpha   90.00
_cell.angle_beta   90.00
_cell.angle_gamma   90.00
#
_symmetry.space_group_name_H-M   'P 1'
#
loop_
_entity.id
_entity.type
_entity.pdbx_description
1 polymer ?
#
loop_
_entity_poly.entity_id
_entity_poly.type
_entity_poly.pdbx_seq_one_letter_code
_entity_poly.pdbx_strand_id
1 'polypeptide(L)'
;MDMIETKALEFAYPAEEGEKPVLALRGVDTAIEKGSFVVVLGHNGSGKSTFAKCLNAILLPCGGKVYVEGMDTQDEACLLEIRRRVGMVFQNPDNQIVANVVEEDVAFAPENLGVASEEIRRRVDDALAAVDMTAFMTHAPH
;
A
#
# COMPACT_ATOMS: atom_id res chain seq x y z
N MET A 1 3.67 16.84 10.90
CA MET A 1 3.99 16.65 9.48
C MET A 1 3.07 15.59 8.91
N ASP A 2 2.39 15.89 7.84
CA ASP A 2 1.50 14.95 7.20
C ASP A 2 2.29 13.87 6.47
N MET A 3 2.01 12.63 6.82
CA MET A 3 2.59 11.47 6.14
C MET A 3 1.95 11.27 4.77
N ILE A 4 0.62 11.41 4.71
CA ILE A 4 -0.16 11.31 3.47
C ILE A 4 -1.12 12.49 3.39
N GLU A 5 -1.22 13.09 2.22
CA GLU A 5 -2.15 14.19 1.96
C GLU A 5 -2.84 13.96 0.61
N THR A 6 -4.16 14.14 0.57
CA THR A 6 -4.93 14.15 -0.67
C THR A 6 -5.59 15.49 -0.86
N LYS A 7 -5.56 16.02 -2.08
CA LYS A 7 -6.16 17.30 -2.45
C LYS A 7 -7.10 17.10 -3.62
N ALA A 8 -8.39 17.27 -3.38
CA ALA A 8 -9.44 17.10 -4.38
C ALA A 8 -9.28 15.79 -5.19
N LEU A 9 -8.91 14.70 -4.50
CA LEU A 9 -8.63 13.43 -5.14
C LEU A 9 -9.84 12.88 -5.85
N GLU A 10 -9.68 12.63 -7.15
CA GLU A 10 -10.69 12.00 -7.98
C GLU A 10 -10.10 10.75 -8.66
N PHE A 11 -10.90 9.71 -8.74
CA PHE A 11 -10.57 8.50 -9.47
C PHE A 11 -11.82 7.90 -10.10
N ALA A 12 -11.68 7.48 -11.37
CA ALA A 12 -12.69 6.71 -12.09
C ALA A 12 -12.03 5.50 -12.73
N TYR A 13 -12.69 4.33 -12.63
CA TYR A 13 -12.25 3.16 -13.38
C TYR A 13 -12.58 3.34 -14.88
N PRO A 14 -11.78 2.73 -15.78
CA PRO A 14 -12.09 2.75 -17.21
C PRO A 14 -13.52 2.26 -17.47
N ALA A 15 -14.25 2.99 -18.31
CA ALA A 15 -15.58 2.59 -18.72
C ALA A 15 -15.52 1.74 -20.00
N GLU A 16 -16.57 0.93 -20.22
CA GLU A 16 -16.74 0.22 -21.48
C GLU A 16 -17.04 1.20 -22.64
N GLU A 17 -16.84 0.74 -23.86
CA GLU A 17 -17.05 1.55 -25.05
C GLU A 17 -18.50 2.08 -25.11
N GLY A 18 -18.65 3.40 -25.18
CA GLY A 18 -19.96 4.06 -25.20
C GLY A 18 -20.51 4.45 -23.82
N GLU A 19 -19.86 4.06 -22.72
CA GLU A 19 -20.24 4.45 -21.36
C GLU A 19 -19.38 5.62 -20.84
N LYS A 20 -19.98 6.45 -20.00
CA LYS A 20 -19.22 7.51 -19.30
C LYS A 20 -18.59 6.95 -18.04
N PRO A 21 -17.28 7.23 -17.77
CA PRO A 21 -16.67 6.86 -16.51
C PRO A 21 -17.43 7.47 -15.33
N VAL A 22 -17.63 6.67 -14.28
CA VAL A 22 -18.22 7.13 -13.03
C VAL A 22 -17.11 7.27 -12.00
N LEU A 23 -17.05 8.43 -11.32
CA LEU A 23 -16.08 8.67 -10.27
C LEU A 23 -16.32 7.76 -9.07
N ALA A 24 -15.31 6.95 -8.73
CA ALA A 24 -15.28 6.19 -7.48
C ALA A 24 -14.88 7.08 -6.30
N LEU A 25 -14.03 8.08 -6.56
CA LEU A 25 -13.63 9.12 -5.61
C LEU A 25 -13.94 10.49 -6.21
N ARG A 26 -14.55 11.36 -5.42
CA ARG A 26 -15.15 12.63 -5.89
C ARG A 26 -14.61 13.83 -5.13
N GLY A 27 -13.33 14.11 -5.25
CA GLY A 27 -12.73 15.27 -4.60
C GLY A 27 -12.45 15.06 -3.12
N VAL A 28 -11.72 14.02 -2.78
CA VAL A 28 -11.39 13.69 -1.38
C VAL A 28 -10.22 14.53 -0.90
N ASP A 29 -10.44 15.28 0.16
CA ASP A 29 -9.42 16.05 0.88
C ASP A 29 -9.13 15.38 2.22
N THR A 30 -7.91 14.94 2.44
CA THR A 30 -7.50 14.23 3.66
C THR A 30 -6.05 14.53 3.99
N ALA A 31 -5.75 14.60 5.28
CA ALA A 31 -4.39 14.67 5.79
C ALA A 31 -4.22 13.61 6.89
N ILE A 32 -3.22 12.76 6.75
CA ILE A 32 -2.88 11.71 7.71
C ILE A 32 -1.53 12.02 8.31
N GLU A 33 -1.51 12.33 9.59
CA GLU A 33 -0.28 12.65 10.31
C GLU A 33 0.56 11.40 10.58
N LYS A 34 1.86 11.58 10.60
CA LYS A 34 2.81 10.53 10.97
C LYS A 34 2.50 10.00 12.38
N GLY A 35 2.49 8.68 12.52
CA GLY A 35 2.24 8.00 13.79
C GLY A 35 0.77 7.90 14.18
N SER A 36 -0.16 8.41 13.37
CA SER A 36 -1.59 8.28 13.64
C SER A 36 -2.14 6.92 13.21
N PHE A 37 -3.23 6.52 13.84
CA PHE A 37 -4.05 5.37 13.44
C PHE A 37 -5.38 5.90 12.91
N VAL A 38 -5.66 5.63 11.65
CA VAL A 38 -6.84 6.17 10.94
C VAL A 38 -7.75 5.04 10.50
N VAL A 39 -9.03 5.18 10.76
CA VAL A 39 -10.06 4.23 10.32
C VAL A 39 -10.89 4.85 9.21
N VAL A 40 -11.04 4.12 8.11
CA VAL A 40 -11.88 4.51 6.98
C VAL A 40 -13.18 3.72 7.02
N LEU A 41 -14.30 4.40 7.24
CA LEU A 41 -15.62 3.79 7.36
C LEU A 41 -16.47 4.06 6.12
N GLY A 42 -17.27 3.09 5.76
CA GLY A 42 -18.22 3.19 4.65
C GLY A 42 -18.80 1.82 4.29
N HIS A 43 -19.94 1.83 3.62
CA HIS A 43 -20.55 0.61 3.08
C HIS A 43 -19.76 0.08 1.88
N ASN A 44 -20.05 -1.16 1.46
CA ASN A 44 -19.46 -1.74 0.26
C ASN A 44 -19.77 -0.88 -0.98
N GLY A 45 -18.73 -0.65 -1.79
CA GLY A 45 -18.86 0.20 -2.98
C GLY A 45 -18.73 1.70 -2.73
N SER A 46 -18.35 2.12 -1.51
CA SER A 46 -18.15 3.54 -1.18
C SER A 46 -16.80 4.13 -1.61
N GLY A 47 -15.88 3.30 -2.14
CA GLY A 47 -14.58 3.75 -2.61
C GLY A 47 -13.41 3.55 -1.63
N LYS A 48 -13.61 2.84 -0.52
CA LYS A 48 -12.55 2.61 0.49
C LYS A 48 -11.30 1.94 -0.08
N SER A 49 -11.48 0.84 -0.81
CA SER A 49 -10.36 0.11 -1.43
C SER A 49 -9.69 0.93 -2.53
N THR A 50 -10.45 1.68 -3.30
CA THR A 50 -9.95 2.60 -4.32
C THR A 50 -9.10 3.69 -3.69
N PHE A 51 -9.59 4.30 -2.60
CA PHE A 51 -8.84 5.29 -1.84
C PHE A 51 -7.51 4.73 -1.33
N ALA A 52 -7.53 3.56 -0.70
CA ALA A 52 -6.31 2.91 -0.21
C ALA A 52 -5.30 2.65 -1.34
N LYS A 53 -5.73 2.18 -2.49
CA LYS A 53 -4.86 1.92 -3.66
C LYS A 53 -4.28 3.20 -4.27
N CYS A 54 -4.92 4.34 -4.10
CA CYS A 54 -4.36 5.63 -4.50
C CYS A 54 -3.23 6.09 -3.57
N LEU A 55 -3.22 5.65 -2.31
CA LEU A 55 -2.22 6.08 -1.33
C LEU A 55 -0.84 5.45 -1.54
N ASN A 56 -0.76 4.31 -2.21
CA ASN A 56 0.53 3.67 -2.54
C ASN A 56 0.85 3.68 -4.04
N ALA A 57 0.13 4.49 -4.82
CA ALA A 57 0.30 4.62 -6.26
C ALA A 57 0.01 3.34 -7.08
N ILE A 58 -0.77 2.39 -6.55
CA ILE A 58 -1.32 1.31 -7.36
C ILE A 58 -2.31 1.88 -8.37
N LEU A 59 -3.15 2.82 -7.92
CA LEU A 59 -4.03 3.61 -8.78
C LEU A 59 -3.55 5.06 -8.76
N LEU A 60 -3.54 5.70 -9.92
CA LEU A 60 -3.18 7.11 -10.05
C LEU A 60 -4.43 7.98 -10.19
N PRO A 61 -4.46 9.17 -9.57
CA PRO A 61 -5.61 10.06 -9.67
C PRO A 61 -5.94 10.44 -11.10
N CYS A 62 -7.22 10.53 -11.42
CA CYS A 62 -7.67 11.19 -12.66
C CYS A 62 -7.91 12.68 -12.44
N GLY A 63 -8.00 13.13 -11.20
CA GLY A 63 -8.09 14.53 -10.79
C GLY A 63 -7.55 14.70 -9.39
N GLY A 64 -7.11 15.91 -9.06
CA GLY A 64 -6.49 16.19 -7.78
C GLY A 64 -5.10 15.58 -7.62
N LYS A 65 -4.65 15.49 -6.37
CA LYS A 65 -3.29 15.04 -6.03
C LYS A 65 -3.27 14.15 -4.80
N VAL A 66 -2.30 13.23 -4.77
CA VAL A 66 -1.93 12.46 -3.59
C VAL A 66 -0.43 12.66 -3.33
N TYR A 67 -0.10 13.04 -2.10
CA TYR A 67 1.28 13.19 -1.65
C TYR A 67 1.60 12.22 -0.54
N VAL A 68 2.72 11.53 -0.64
CA VAL A 68 3.28 10.68 0.42
C VAL A 68 4.61 11.29 0.83
N GLU A 69 4.71 11.76 2.06
CA GLU A 69 5.86 12.53 2.56
C GLU A 69 6.28 13.65 1.59
N GLY A 70 5.31 14.35 1.02
CA GLY A 70 5.53 15.42 0.04
C GLY A 70 5.80 14.94 -1.39
N MET A 71 5.90 13.64 -1.63
CA MET A 71 6.11 13.08 -2.96
C MET A 71 4.78 12.87 -3.68
N ASP A 72 4.66 13.41 -4.90
CA ASP A 72 3.48 13.23 -5.74
C ASP A 72 3.42 11.81 -6.32
N THR A 73 2.31 11.11 -6.13
CA THR A 73 2.15 9.75 -6.67
C THR A 73 2.17 9.69 -8.20
N GLN A 74 1.94 10.80 -8.88
CA GLN A 74 2.00 10.90 -10.35
C GLN A 74 3.42 11.12 -10.87
N ASP A 75 4.38 11.41 -10.00
CA ASP A 75 5.79 11.53 -10.36
C ASP A 75 6.43 10.13 -10.43
N GLU A 76 6.74 9.68 -11.63
CA GLU A 76 7.35 8.37 -11.87
C GLU A 76 8.69 8.19 -11.12
N ALA A 77 9.46 9.25 -10.94
CA ALA A 77 10.71 9.21 -10.19
C ALA A 77 10.52 8.87 -8.70
N CYS A 78 9.34 9.15 -8.16
CA CYS A 78 9.02 8.92 -6.75
C CYS A 78 8.30 7.58 -6.48
N LEU A 79 7.85 6.86 -7.50
CA LEU A 79 7.01 5.66 -7.32
C LEU A 79 7.65 4.61 -6.43
N LEU A 80 8.91 4.28 -6.64
CA LEU A 80 9.60 3.26 -5.84
C LEU A 80 9.70 3.68 -4.37
N GLU A 81 10.05 4.93 -4.11
CA GLU A 81 10.15 5.48 -2.76
C GLU A 81 8.80 5.53 -2.05
N ILE A 82 7.73 5.87 -2.76
CA ILE A 82 6.37 5.85 -2.23
C ILE A 82 5.97 4.43 -1.82
N ARG A 83 6.20 3.45 -2.69
CA ARG A 83 5.87 2.04 -2.42
C ARG A 83 6.70 1.41 -1.31
N ARG A 84 7.91 1.90 -1.09
CA ARG A 84 8.71 1.50 0.08
C ARG A 84 8.11 1.98 1.40
N ARG A 85 7.39 3.10 1.39
CA ARG A 85 6.82 3.72 2.58
C ARG A 85 5.39 3.29 2.87
N VAL A 86 4.64 2.91 1.85
CA VAL A 86 3.23 2.55 1.98
C VAL A 86 3.03 1.08 1.62
N GLY A 87 3.09 0.23 2.63
CA GLY A 87 2.71 -1.18 2.49
C GLY A 87 1.20 -1.33 2.41
N MET A 88 0.73 -2.35 1.69
CA MET A 88 -0.69 -2.63 1.56
C MET A 88 -0.99 -4.10 1.79
N VAL A 89 -2.04 -4.35 2.57
CA VAL A 89 -2.65 -5.67 2.71
C VAL A 89 -3.98 -5.64 1.96
N PHE A 90 -4.12 -6.49 0.95
CA PHE A 90 -5.34 -6.56 0.16
C PHE A 90 -6.44 -7.34 0.88
N GLN A 91 -7.67 -7.24 0.39
CA GLN A 91 -8.84 -7.91 0.98
C GLN A 91 -8.68 -9.42 1.08
N ASN A 92 -7.93 -10.03 0.17
CA ASN A 92 -7.62 -11.45 0.19
C ASN A 92 -6.09 -11.65 0.35
N PRO A 93 -5.56 -11.58 1.58
CA PRO A 93 -4.12 -11.59 1.83
C PRO A 93 -3.42 -12.90 1.47
N ASP A 94 -4.14 -14.03 1.44
CA ASP A 94 -3.55 -15.32 1.08
C ASP A 94 -2.95 -15.31 -0.33
N ASN A 95 -3.53 -14.53 -1.24
CA ASN A 95 -3.03 -14.40 -2.60
C ASN A 95 -1.74 -13.57 -2.71
N GLN A 96 -1.33 -12.91 -1.64
CA GLN A 96 -0.09 -12.14 -1.59
C GLN A 96 1.11 -12.97 -1.15
N ILE A 97 0.89 -14.15 -0.60
CA ILE A 97 1.96 -15.06 -0.16
C ILE A 97 2.58 -15.72 -1.38
N VAL A 98 3.89 -15.58 -1.56
CA VAL A 98 4.63 -16.05 -2.73
C VAL A 98 5.62 -17.16 -2.41
N ALA A 99 6.00 -17.35 -1.16
CA ALA A 99 6.97 -18.36 -0.73
C ALA A 99 6.31 -19.52 0.04
N ASN A 100 7.03 -20.63 0.10
CA ASN A 100 6.56 -21.84 0.79
C ASN A 100 6.99 -21.89 2.27
N VAL A 101 7.81 -20.95 2.70
CA VAL A 101 8.33 -20.83 4.07
C VAL A 101 8.11 -19.40 4.55
N VAL A 102 7.63 -19.24 5.77
CA VAL A 102 7.28 -17.92 6.34
C VAL A 102 8.44 -16.92 6.25
N GLU A 103 9.63 -17.30 6.70
CA GLU A 103 10.78 -16.37 6.68
C GLU A 103 11.19 -15.94 5.26
N GLU A 104 11.04 -16.83 4.28
CA GLU A 104 11.32 -16.53 2.88
C GLU A 104 10.29 -15.54 2.31
N ASP A 105 9.03 -15.68 2.67
CA ASP A 105 7.97 -14.78 2.25
C ASP A 105 8.17 -13.36 2.83
N VAL A 106 8.54 -13.26 4.09
CA VAL A 106 8.87 -11.98 4.74
C VAL A 106 10.11 -11.35 4.11
N ALA A 107 11.09 -12.13 3.70
CA ALA A 107 12.31 -11.66 3.05
C ALA A 107 12.10 -11.20 1.60
N PHE A 108 11.00 -11.56 0.96
CA PHE A 108 10.77 -11.35 -0.47
C PHE A 108 10.89 -9.87 -0.88
N ALA A 109 10.25 -8.96 -0.16
CA ALA A 109 10.30 -7.54 -0.49
C ALA A 109 11.69 -6.92 -0.33
N PRO A 110 12.40 -7.11 0.80
CA PRO A 110 13.75 -6.56 0.92
C PRO A 110 14.75 -7.21 -0.06
N GLU A 111 14.60 -8.48 -0.43
CA GLU A 111 15.40 -9.09 -1.49
C GLU A 111 15.23 -8.38 -2.83
N ASN A 112 13.97 -8.10 -3.21
CA ASN A 112 13.65 -7.39 -4.44
C ASN A 112 14.16 -5.94 -4.45
N LEU A 113 14.32 -5.34 -3.28
CA LEU A 113 14.88 -4.01 -3.13
C LEU A 113 16.40 -3.98 -3.11
N GLY A 114 17.06 -5.14 -3.21
CA GLY A 114 18.52 -5.25 -3.23
C GLY A 114 19.18 -5.00 -1.87
N VAL A 115 18.48 -5.25 -0.78
CA VAL A 115 19.01 -5.11 0.58
C VAL A 115 20.05 -6.20 0.84
N ALA A 116 21.15 -5.85 1.54
CA ALA A 116 22.21 -6.80 1.89
C ALA A 116 21.69 -7.96 2.77
N SER A 117 22.20 -9.16 2.58
CA SER A 117 21.71 -10.39 3.24
C SER A 117 21.68 -10.30 4.77
N GLU A 118 22.68 -9.70 5.40
CA GLU A 118 22.71 -9.51 6.85
C GLU A 118 21.59 -8.59 7.35
N GLU A 119 21.33 -7.54 6.62
CA GLU A 119 20.25 -6.60 6.92
C GLU A 119 18.87 -7.23 6.66
N ILE A 120 18.72 -8.05 5.64
CA ILE A 120 17.50 -8.84 5.38
C ILE A 120 17.22 -9.74 6.58
N ARG A 121 18.21 -10.48 7.08
CA ARG A 121 18.05 -11.37 8.23
C ARG A 121 17.55 -10.59 9.46
N ARG A 122 18.16 -9.45 9.73
CA ARG A 122 17.75 -8.58 10.84
C ARG A 122 16.31 -8.09 10.70
N ARG A 123 15.93 -7.62 9.52
CA ARG A 123 14.57 -7.13 9.24
C ARG A 123 13.52 -8.22 9.35
N VAL A 124 13.82 -9.43 8.86
CA VAL A 124 12.92 -10.59 8.96
C VAL A 124 12.71 -10.98 10.42
N ASP A 125 13.78 -11.09 11.19
CA ASP A 125 13.70 -11.42 12.61
C ASP A 125 12.91 -10.38 13.40
N ASP A 126 13.16 -9.10 13.18
CA ASP A 126 12.44 -8.00 13.84
C ASP A 126 10.96 -7.97 13.47
N ALA A 127 10.64 -8.17 12.19
CA ALA A 127 9.26 -8.18 11.73
C ALA A 127 8.46 -9.34 12.30
N LEU A 128 9.02 -10.54 12.33
CA LEU A 128 8.37 -11.73 12.90
C LEU A 128 8.20 -11.60 14.42
N ALA A 129 9.18 -11.04 15.10
CA ALA A 129 9.10 -10.77 16.54
C ALA A 129 7.99 -9.74 16.85
N ALA A 130 7.84 -8.71 16.02
CA ALA A 130 6.84 -7.67 16.21
C ALA A 130 5.39 -8.19 16.17
N VAL A 131 5.16 -9.31 15.48
CA VAL A 131 3.82 -9.94 15.35
C VAL A 131 3.74 -11.31 16.03
N ASP A 132 4.71 -11.63 16.90
CA ASP A 132 4.78 -12.91 17.64
C ASP A 132 4.79 -14.17 16.74
N MET A 133 5.44 -14.08 15.61
CA MET A 133 5.51 -15.19 14.64
C MET A 133 6.89 -15.84 14.54
N THR A 134 7.84 -15.49 15.40
CA THR A 134 9.21 -16.05 15.35
C THR A 134 9.25 -17.57 15.42
N ALA A 135 8.39 -18.19 16.24
CA ALA A 135 8.31 -19.65 16.37
C ALA A 135 7.88 -20.36 15.09
N PHE A 136 7.29 -19.65 14.15
CA PHE A 136 6.74 -20.18 12.90
C PHE A 136 7.59 -19.88 11.67
N MET A 137 8.79 -19.29 11.84
CA MET A 137 9.61 -18.78 10.72
C MET A 137 9.97 -19.87 9.69
N THR A 138 10.09 -21.12 10.11
CA THR A 138 10.43 -22.26 9.24
C THR A 138 9.20 -23.05 8.78
N HIS A 139 8.01 -22.63 9.18
CA HIS A 139 6.75 -23.28 8.83
C HIS A 139 6.23 -22.80 7.47
N ALA A 140 5.31 -23.58 6.89
CA ALA A 140 4.56 -23.14 5.72
C ALA A 140 3.59 -21.99 6.13
N PRO A 141 3.36 -21.00 5.22
CA PRO A 141 2.49 -19.86 5.53
C PRO A 141 1.01 -20.20 5.71
N HIS A 142 0.61 -21.36 5.24
CA HIS A 142 -0.81 -21.83 5.29
C HIS A 142 -1.08 -22.80 6.41
#